data_d9b8143f369b9dc9852c6ef2d09f1aea
#
_entry.id   d9b8143f369b9dc9852c6ef2d09f1aea
#
_cell.length_a   1.000
_cell.length_b   1.000
_cell.length_c   1.000
_cell.angle_alpha   90.00
_cell.angle_beta   90.00
_cell.angle_gamma   90.00
#
_symmetry.space_group_name_H-M   'P 1'
#
loop_
_entity.id
_entity.type
_entity.pdbx_description
1 polymer ?
#
loop_
_entity_poly.entity_id
_entity_poly.type
_entity_poly.pdbx_seq_one_letter_code
_entity_poly.pdbx_strand_id
1 'polypeptide(L)'
;MEETFKKLEFTDDFMFRKVMENKKICTRLLEILLDIKIDHVENLTPEFTLENIFDKRGVRLDVYVKDSNRVFDVEMQTIIKGDEGLRARYYQSEIDMKILNRREPYRNLKESYVIFLCTKDPFGYGLPVYVFENLCRGNNSIKLDDRTFKYFFNASAADKIKNNEEVKKLLTYISTHVPENAFTQEIEEEVEASSNDAEWRKGLMTFEMLMEEKFEAGMEKGIKKGREEGIAQGREKGIAEGIEQGAYNTKLETAKNALSMNLPPEDISKLTGLPLDTILKLKDQL
;
A
#
# COMPACT_ATOMS: atom_id res chain seq x y z
N MET A 1 1.68 -35.84 8.63
CA MET A 1 0.78 -35.05 7.77
C MET A 1 1.66 -34.23 6.86
N GLU A 2 1.66 -34.55 5.57
CA GLU A 2 2.29 -33.67 4.58
C GLU A 2 1.47 -32.39 4.56
N GLU A 3 2.01 -31.31 5.09
CA GLU A 3 1.46 -29.99 4.85
C GLU A 3 1.53 -29.76 3.33
N THR A 4 0.36 -29.69 2.71
CA THR A 4 0.23 -29.39 1.29
C THR A 4 0.66 -27.94 1.11
N PHE A 5 1.94 -27.72 0.81
CA PHE A 5 2.43 -26.38 0.49
C PHE A 5 1.60 -25.80 -0.65
N LYS A 6 1.08 -24.59 -0.45
CA LYS A 6 0.43 -23.85 -1.52
C LYS A 6 1.42 -23.76 -2.70
N LYS A 7 1.01 -24.22 -3.88
CA LYS A 7 1.80 -24.05 -5.08
C LYS A 7 2.00 -22.53 -5.28
N LEU A 8 3.26 -22.08 -5.24
CA LEU A 8 3.59 -20.69 -5.50
C LEU A 8 3.51 -20.45 -7.01
N GLU A 9 3.03 -19.29 -7.38
CA GLU A 9 2.85 -18.83 -8.75
C GLU A 9 3.82 -17.70 -9.06
N PHE A 10 4.09 -17.43 -10.32
CA PHE A 10 4.96 -16.32 -10.73
C PHE A 10 4.52 -14.97 -10.16
N THR A 11 3.24 -14.80 -9.90
CA THR A 11 2.67 -13.56 -9.34
C THR A 11 2.83 -13.42 -7.82
N ASP A 12 3.27 -14.47 -7.12
CA ASP A 12 3.62 -14.35 -5.70
C ASP A 12 4.91 -13.54 -5.56
N ASP A 13 4.92 -12.59 -4.63
CA ASP A 13 5.97 -11.59 -4.41
C ASP A 13 7.38 -12.21 -4.32
N PHE A 14 7.51 -13.30 -3.55
CA PHE A 14 8.78 -14.01 -3.37
C PHE A 14 9.19 -14.80 -4.60
N MET A 15 8.20 -15.45 -5.25
CA MET A 15 8.47 -16.22 -6.45
C MET A 15 8.86 -15.32 -7.62
N PHE A 16 8.17 -14.20 -7.79
CA PHE A 16 8.52 -13.20 -8.80
C PHE A 16 9.99 -12.76 -8.67
N ARG A 17 10.39 -12.37 -7.46
CA ARG A 17 11.79 -11.96 -7.21
C ARG A 17 12.75 -13.09 -7.46
N LYS A 18 12.43 -14.31 -7.03
CA LYS A 18 13.29 -15.48 -7.23
C LYS A 18 13.51 -15.79 -8.70
N VAL A 19 12.45 -15.82 -9.48
CA VAL A 19 12.53 -16.03 -10.94
C VAL A 19 13.32 -14.91 -11.62
N MET A 20 13.13 -13.67 -11.17
CA MET A 20 13.83 -12.51 -11.72
C MET A 20 15.31 -12.44 -11.34
N GLU A 21 15.82 -13.26 -10.42
CA GLU A 21 17.26 -13.47 -10.21
C GLU A 21 17.95 -14.09 -11.43
N ASN A 22 17.19 -14.82 -12.25
CA ASN A 22 17.67 -15.34 -13.52
C ASN A 22 17.83 -14.20 -14.53
N LYS A 23 19.10 -13.78 -14.75
CA LYS A 23 19.43 -12.64 -15.62
C LYS A 23 18.87 -12.78 -17.03
N LYS A 24 18.78 -14.00 -17.56
CA LYS A 24 18.26 -14.24 -18.91
C LYS A 24 16.76 -13.97 -18.98
N ILE A 25 16.00 -14.47 -18.01
CA ILE A 25 14.56 -14.21 -17.88
C ILE A 25 14.30 -12.73 -17.66
N CYS A 26 15.01 -12.11 -16.71
CA CYS A 26 14.89 -10.69 -16.42
C CYS A 26 15.16 -9.81 -17.63
N THR A 27 16.27 -10.05 -18.35
CA THR A 27 16.61 -9.28 -19.56
C THR A 27 15.50 -9.41 -20.60
N ARG A 28 15.07 -10.65 -20.89
CA ARG A 28 14.06 -10.91 -21.91
C ARG A 28 12.69 -10.33 -21.55
N LEU A 29 12.31 -10.38 -20.27
CA LEU A 29 11.08 -9.74 -19.78
C LEU A 29 11.09 -8.23 -20.06
N LEU A 30 12.17 -7.54 -19.71
CA LEU A 30 12.32 -6.12 -19.97
C LEU A 30 12.32 -5.78 -21.46
N GLU A 31 13.00 -6.56 -22.29
CA GLU A 31 13.02 -6.40 -23.75
C GLU A 31 11.62 -6.55 -24.35
N ILE A 32 10.83 -7.53 -23.89
CA ILE A 32 9.45 -7.75 -24.32
C ILE A 32 8.54 -6.58 -23.90
N LEU A 33 8.60 -6.17 -22.64
CA LEU A 33 7.72 -5.15 -22.10
C LEU A 33 7.95 -3.77 -22.72
N LEU A 34 9.19 -3.41 -22.98
CA LEU A 34 9.58 -2.07 -23.41
C LEU A 34 9.87 -1.96 -24.93
N ASP A 35 9.92 -3.07 -25.63
CA ASP A 35 10.33 -3.17 -27.06
C ASP A 35 11.70 -2.51 -27.31
N ILE A 36 12.66 -2.78 -26.43
CA ILE A 36 14.04 -2.26 -26.48
C ILE A 36 15.04 -3.39 -26.41
N LYS A 37 16.27 -3.13 -26.85
CA LYS A 37 17.41 -4.04 -26.63
C LYS A 37 18.15 -3.67 -25.35
N ILE A 38 18.51 -4.68 -24.57
CA ILE A 38 19.30 -4.56 -23.34
C ILE A 38 20.61 -5.28 -23.54
N ASP A 39 21.70 -4.53 -23.59
CA ASP A 39 23.01 -5.09 -23.91
C ASP A 39 23.53 -6.01 -22.80
N HIS A 40 23.35 -5.63 -21.54
CA HIS A 40 23.69 -6.46 -20.39
C HIS A 40 23.03 -5.95 -19.11
N VAL A 41 22.78 -6.87 -18.18
CA VAL A 41 22.29 -6.57 -16.83
C VAL A 41 23.47 -6.54 -15.86
N GLU A 42 23.81 -5.35 -15.34
CA GLU A 42 24.96 -5.17 -14.44
C GLU A 42 24.68 -5.68 -13.04
N ASN A 43 23.51 -5.33 -12.48
CA ASN A 43 23.13 -5.71 -11.12
C ASN A 43 21.65 -6.13 -11.08
N LEU A 44 21.41 -7.38 -10.77
CA LEU A 44 20.20 -7.81 -10.12
C LEU A 44 20.52 -7.74 -8.64
N THR A 45 19.92 -6.81 -7.92
CA THR A 45 20.04 -6.79 -6.47
C THR A 45 18.83 -7.46 -5.87
N PRO A 46 18.91 -8.76 -5.56
CA PRO A 46 17.99 -9.35 -4.62
C PRO A 46 18.51 -8.94 -3.24
N GLU A 47 18.13 -7.75 -2.74
CA GLU A 47 18.32 -7.44 -1.32
C GLU A 47 17.32 -8.25 -0.48
N PHE A 48 17.39 -9.57 -0.58
CA PHE A 48 16.71 -10.46 0.33
C PHE A 48 17.66 -10.85 1.46
N THR A 49 17.90 -9.92 2.40
CA THR A 49 18.37 -10.29 3.71
C THR A 49 17.29 -9.94 4.72
N LEU A 50 16.94 -10.89 5.58
CA LEU A 50 15.98 -10.73 6.69
C LEU A 50 16.27 -9.50 7.55
N GLU A 51 17.55 -9.10 7.65
CA GLU A 51 18.00 -7.92 8.37
C GLU A 51 17.57 -6.59 7.74
N ASN A 52 17.44 -6.52 6.43
CA ASN A 52 17.05 -5.29 5.73
C ASN A 52 15.55 -5.00 5.73
N ILE A 53 14.71 -5.99 6.05
CA ILE A 53 13.25 -5.85 6.02
C ILE A 53 12.73 -5.04 7.22
N PHE A 54 13.41 -5.12 8.37
CA PHE A 54 12.90 -4.59 9.64
C PHE A 54 13.50 -3.25 10.06
N ASP A 55 14.64 -2.86 9.50
CA ASP A 55 15.42 -1.74 10.04
C ASP A 55 15.28 -0.41 9.29
N LYS A 56 14.68 -0.40 8.11
CA LYS A 56 14.49 0.83 7.33
C LYS A 56 13.02 0.99 6.90
N ARG A 57 12.44 2.14 7.18
CA ARG A 57 11.23 2.64 6.51
C ARG A 57 11.53 2.97 5.02
N GLY A 58 12.34 2.16 4.36
CA GLY A 58 12.66 2.26 2.94
C GLY A 58 11.66 1.45 2.12
N VAL A 59 11.29 1.97 0.98
CA VAL A 59 10.60 1.19 -0.04
C VAL A 59 11.58 0.15 -0.54
N ARG A 60 11.13 -1.08 -0.63
CA ARG A 60 11.84 -2.17 -1.24
C ARG A 60 11.40 -2.25 -2.70
N LEU A 61 12.33 -2.09 -3.61
CA LEU A 61 12.12 -2.35 -5.03
C LEU A 61 12.15 -3.87 -5.26
N ASP A 62 11.15 -4.40 -5.97
CA ASP A 62 11.06 -5.85 -6.18
C ASP A 62 12.22 -6.36 -7.02
N VAL A 63 12.46 -5.73 -8.15
CA VAL A 63 13.56 -6.08 -9.05
C VAL A 63 14.22 -4.82 -9.59
N TYR A 64 15.39 -4.50 -9.08
CA TYR A 64 16.18 -3.34 -9.51
C TYR A 64 17.28 -3.77 -10.46
N VAL A 65 17.26 -3.25 -11.68
CA VAL A 65 18.15 -3.65 -12.78
C VAL A 65 18.85 -2.41 -13.36
N LYS A 66 20.13 -2.54 -13.65
CA LYS A 66 20.90 -1.52 -14.38
C LYS A 66 21.45 -2.11 -15.67
N ASP A 67 21.39 -1.30 -16.73
CA ASP A 67 22.27 -1.43 -17.87
C ASP A 67 23.18 -0.19 -17.98
N SER A 68 23.96 -0.08 -19.06
CA SER A 68 24.96 1.00 -19.22
C SER A 68 24.39 2.40 -19.01
N ASN A 69 23.18 2.68 -19.51
CA ASN A 69 22.59 4.02 -19.55
C ASN A 69 21.19 4.10 -18.91
N ARG A 70 20.62 2.98 -18.51
CA ARG A 70 19.22 2.88 -18.05
C ARG A 70 19.14 2.18 -16.71
N VAL A 71 18.05 2.45 -16.01
CA VAL A 71 17.72 1.79 -14.74
C VAL A 71 16.26 1.39 -14.80
N PHE A 72 15.98 0.18 -14.37
CA PHE A 72 14.65 -0.41 -14.36
C PHE A 72 14.32 -0.85 -12.95
N ASP A 73 13.08 -0.60 -12.57
CA ASP A 73 12.44 -1.14 -11.38
C ASP A 73 11.18 -1.85 -11.83
N VAL A 74 11.07 -3.15 -11.53
CA VAL A 74 9.93 -3.98 -11.94
C VAL A 74 9.23 -4.52 -10.72
N GLU A 75 7.96 -4.20 -10.61
CA GLU A 75 7.09 -4.50 -9.49
C GLU A 75 5.94 -5.42 -9.89
N MET A 76 5.72 -6.51 -9.17
CA MET A 76 4.52 -7.33 -9.31
C MET A 76 3.41 -6.80 -8.41
N GLN A 77 2.23 -6.50 -8.98
CA GLN A 77 1.12 -5.89 -8.25
C GLN A 77 -0.16 -6.73 -8.36
N THR A 78 -0.44 -7.51 -7.33
CA THR A 78 -1.64 -8.37 -7.26
C THR A 78 -2.84 -7.67 -6.60
N ILE A 79 -2.59 -6.66 -5.75
CA ILE A 79 -3.61 -5.89 -5.04
C ILE A 79 -3.52 -4.42 -5.45
N ILE A 80 -4.58 -3.89 -6.05
CA ILE A 80 -4.69 -2.48 -6.42
C ILE A 80 -5.25 -1.70 -5.23
N LYS A 81 -4.52 -0.67 -4.77
CA LYS A 81 -4.86 0.15 -3.59
C LYS A 81 -5.35 1.55 -3.95
N GLY A 82 -5.19 1.98 -5.22
CA GLY A 82 -5.54 3.31 -5.69
C GLY A 82 -4.46 4.38 -5.44
N ASP A 83 -3.28 3.96 -4.99
CA ASP A 83 -2.12 4.84 -4.75
C ASP A 83 -0.93 4.53 -5.67
N GLU A 84 -1.13 3.73 -6.73
CA GLU A 84 -0.09 3.24 -7.63
C GLU A 84 0.72 4.40 -8.25
N GLY A 85 0.07 5.49 -8.61
CA GLY A 85 0.76 6.68 -9.11
C GLY A 85 1.67 7.35 -8.06
N LEU A 86 1.27 7.35 -6.78
CA LEU A 86 2.09 7.88 -5.68
C LEU A 86 3.27 6.95 -5.40
N ARG A 87 3.06 5.65 -5.45
CA ARG A 87 4.12 4.63 -5.32
C ARG A 87 5.14 4.78 -6.44
N ALA A 88 4.70 4.89 -7.70
CA ALA A 88 5.58 5.08 -8.84
C ALA A 88 6.45 6.34 -8.69
N ARG A 89 5.88 7.44 -8.19
CA ARG A 89 6.66 8.67 -7.88
C ARG A 89 7.70 8.41 -6.79
N TYR A 90 7.34 7.68 -5.75
CA TYR A 90 8.24 7.40 -4.64
C TYR A 90 9.39 6.48 -5.08
N TYR A 91 9.09 5.43 -5.85
CA TYR A 91 10.10 4.53 -6.42
C TYR A 91 11.07 5.26 -7.35
N GLN A 92 10.56 6.17 -8.17
CA GLN A 92 11.42 7.05 -8.97
C GLN A 92 12.42 7.84 -8.11
N SER A 93 11.97 8.38 -6.98
CA SER A 93 12.83 9.12 -6.06
C SER A 93 13.93 8.24 -5.45
N GLU A 94 13.61 6.99 -5.10
CA GLU A 94 14.58 6.01 -4.59
C GLU A 94 15.63 5.65 -5.65
N ILE A 95 15.21 5.48 -6.90
CA ILE A 95 16.10 5.24 -8.04
C ILE A 95 17.10 6.41 -8.18
N ASP A 96 16.59 7.64 -8.23
CA ASP A 96 17.42 8.84 -8.42
C ASP A 96 18.44 9.01 -7.29
N MET A 97 18.03 8.76 -6.04
CA MET A 97 18.92 8.81 -4.87
C MET A 97 19.99 7.71 -4.87
N LYS A 98 19.72 6.56 -5.50
CA LYS A 98 20.71 5.47 -5.62
C LYS A 98 21.70 5.67 -6.76
N ILE A 99 21.32 6.42 -7.80
CA ILE A 99 22.13 6.61 -9.00
C ILE A 99 23.10 7.77 -8.85
N LEU A 100 22.63 8.91 -8.34
CA LEU A 100 23.39 10.15 -8.32
C LEU A 100 24.13 10.31 -6.98
N ASN A 101 25.46 10.28 -7.05
CA ASN A 101 26.29 10.52 -5.88
C ASN A 101 26.36 12.02 -5.54
N ARG A 102 26.71 12.30 -4.29
CA ARG A 102 26.89 13.67 -3.81
C ARG A 102 27.94 14.42 -4.67
N ARG A 103 27.58 15.59 -5.18
CA ARG A 103 28.37 16.47 -6.06
C ARG A 103 28.43 16.03 -7.53
N GLU A 104 27.77 14.98 -7.93
CA GLU A 104 27.60 14.67 -9.35
C GLU A 104 26.61 15.63 -10.02
N PRO A 105 26.82 16.02 -11.27
CA PRO A 105 25.91 16.89 -11.99
C PRO A 105 24.64 16.12 -12.38
N TYR A 106 23.47 16.76 -12.31
CA TYR A 106 22.15 16.15 -12.64
C TYR A 106 22.09 15.54 -14.05
N ARG A 107 22.88 16.00 -15.00
CA ARG A 107 22.97 15.40 -16.35
C ARG A 107 23.43 13.94 -16.35
N ASN A 108 24.01 13.47 -15.24
CA ASN A 108 24.43 12.07 -15.07
C ASN A 108 23.27 11.16 -14.65
N LEU A 109 22.08 11.73 -14.35
CA LEU A 109 20.90 10.91 -14.14
C LEU A 109 20.63 10.08 -15.40
N LYS A 110 20.50 8.79 -15.20
CA LYS A 110 20.21 7.82 -16.25
C LYS A 110 18.73 7.87 -16.61
N GLU A 111 18.41 7.36 -17.76
CA GLU A 111 17.02 7.05 -18.12
C GLU A 111 16.47 5.99 -17.17
N SER A 112 15.28 6.20 -16.63
CA SER A 112 14.72 5.35 -15.59
C SER A 112 13.27 4.92 -15.89
N TYR A 113 13.00 3.66 -15.62
CA TYR A 113 11.72 3.01 -15.87
C TYR A 113 11.19 2.40 -14.58
N VAL A 114 10.04 2.85 -14.14
CA VAL A 114 9.27 2.20 -13.06
C VAL A 114 8.13 1.42 -13.71
N ILE A 115 8.16 0.10 -13.59
CA ILE A 115 7.30 -0.82 -14.33
C ILE A 115 6.47 -1.63 -13.33
N PHE A 116 5.15 -1.54 -13.45
CA PHE A 116 4.22 -2.34 -12.67
C PHE A 116 3.58 -3.41 -13.56
N LEU A 117 3.68 -4.66 -13.16
CA LEU A 117 2.93 -5.78 -13.71
C LEU A 117 1.69 -6.00 -12.84
N CYS A 118 0.54 -5.54 -13.29
CA CYS A 118 -0.69 -5.54 -12.52
C CYS A 118 -1.60 -6.70 -12.94
N THR A 119 -2.02 -7.55 -12.01
CA THR A 119 -3.00 -8.61 -12.29
C THR A 119 -4.41 -8.06 -12.55
N LYS A 120 -4.69 -6.83 -12.08
CA LYS A 120 -5.95 -6.09 -12.25
C LYS A 120 -5.69 -4.70 -12.80
N ASP A 121 -6.73 -4.05 -13.33
CA ASP A 121 -6.62 -2.69 -13.87
C ASP A 121 -6.29 -1.66 -12.77
N PRO A 122 -5.11 -1.02 -12.82
CA PRO A 122 -4.69 -0.09 -11.77
C PRO A 122 -5.43 1.26 -11.79
N PHE A 123 -6.07 1.63 -12.94
CA PHE A 123 -6.71 2.94 -13.11
C PHE A 123 -8.18 2.88 -13.53
N GLY A 124 -8.71 1.69 -13.82
CA GLY A 124 -10.13 1.49 -14.16
C GLY A 124 -10.55 1.93 -15.56
N TYR A 125 -9.61 2.27 -16.45
CA TYR A 125 -9.93 2.68 -17.84
C TYR A 125 -9.87 1.52 -18.84
N GLY A 126 -9.49 0.33 -18.42
CA GLY A 126 -9.48 -0.87 -19.24
C GLY A 126 -8.42 -0.87 -20.34
N LEU A 127 -7.35 -0.07 -20.23
CA LEU A 127 -6.22 -0.15 -21.15
C LEU A 127 -5.31 -1.30 -20.77
N PRO A 128 -4.70 -1.99 -21.74
CA PRO A 128 -3.75 -3.06 -21.45
C PRO A 128 -2.39 -2.54 -20.98
N VAL A 129 -2.02 -1.32 -21.40
CA VAL A 129 -0.77 -0.66 -21.00
C VAL A 129 -1.05 0.82 -20.79
N TYR A 130 -0.61 1.33 -19.66
CA TYR A 130 -0.57 2.76 -19.35
C TYR A 130 0.88 3.21 -19.32
N VAL A 131 1.20 4.27 -20.06
CA VAL A 131 2.53 4.88 -20.09
C VAL A 131 2.41 6.35 -19.70
N PHE A 132 3.19 6.76 -18.71
CA PHE A 132 3.20 8.12 -18.23
C PHE A 132 4.59 8.75 -18.40
N GLU A 133 4.58 9.94 -18.99
CA GLU A 133 5.70 10.86 -19.16
C GLU A 133 5.31 12.25 -18.64
N ASN A 134 6.28 13.09 -18.34
CA ASN A 134 6.03 14.47 -17.93
C ASN A 134 5.92 15.39 -19.15
N LEU A 135 4.72 15.95 -19.35
CA LEU A 135 4.39 16.82 -20.47
C LEU A 135 4.01 18.22 -20.01
N CYS A 136 4.26 19.23 -20.86
CA CYS A 136 3.81 20.58 -20.60
C CYS A 136 2.27 20.69 -20.75
N ARG A 137 1.59 21.07 -19.67
CA ARG A 137 0.13 21.19 -19.66
C ARG A 137 -0.41 22.22 -20.69
N GLY A 138 0.35 23.26 -20.99
CA GLY A 138 -0.03 24.27 -21.98
C GLY A 138 0.10 23.80 -23.42
N ASN A 139 0.96 22.80 -23.66
CA ASN A 139 1.13 22.16 -24.97
C ASN A 139 1.70 20.75 -24.77
N ASN A 140 0.86 19.73 -24.93
CA ASN A 140 1.22 18.33 -24.69
C ASN A 140 2.25 17.76 -25.68
N SER A 141 2.62 18.49 -26.76
CA SER A 141 3.71 18.09 -27.64
C SER A 141 5.09 18.38 -27.06
N ILE A 142 5.18 19.18 -25.98
CA ILE A 142 6.42 19.51 -25.30
C ILE A 142 6.64 18.56 -24.14
N LYS A 143 7.67 17.71 -24.24
CA LYS A 143 8.12 16.81 -23.16
C LYS A 143 9.04 17.58 -22.22
N LEU A 144 9.01 17.24 -20.92
CA LEU A 144 9.95 17.76 -19.93
C LEU A 144 11.38 17.23 -20.17
N ASP A 145 11.48 16.07 -20.82
CA ASP A 145 12.75 15.36 -21.11
C ASP A 145 13.58 15.04 -19.86
N ASP A 146 12.88 14.72 -18.78
CA ASP A 146 13.46 14.32 -17.50
C ASP A 146 13.88 12.84 -17.45
N ARG A 147 13.72 12.12 -18.57
CA ARG A 147 14.12 10.73 -18.76
C ARG A 147 13.50 9.76 -17.76
N THR A 148 12.29 10.06 -17.27
CA THR A 148 11.57 9.21 -16.34
C THR A 148 10.29 8.67 -16.97
N PHE A 149 10.12 7.32 -16.93
CA PHE A 149 8.97 6.65 -17.52
C PHE A 149 8.30 5.75 -16.48
N LYS A 150 6.97 5.74 -16.47
CA LYS A 150 6.18 4.87 -15.62
C LYS A 150 5.27 4.03 -16.50
N TYR A 151 5.43 2.73 -16.42
CA TYR A 151 4.63 1.74 -17.17
C TYR A 151 3.77 0.94 -16.21
N PHE A 152 2.51 0.76 -16.58
CA PHE A 152 1.61 -0.13 -15.88
C PHE A 152 1.00 -1.09 -16.88
N PHE A 153 1.37 -2.34 -16.79
CA PHE A 153 0.85 -3.42 -17.62
C PHE A 153 -0.32 -4.08 -16.91
N ASN A 154 -1.49 -4.08 -17.55
CA ASN A 154 -2.73 -4.60 -17.01
C ASN A 154 -3.02 -5.98 -17.58
N ALA A 155 -2.71 -7.04 -16.84
CA ALA A 155 -2.90 -8.41 -17.28
C ALA A 155 -4.39 -8.75 -17.51
N SER A 156 -5.33 -8.10 -16.80
CA SER A 156 -6.76 -8.33 -17.01
C SER A 156 -7.29 -7.81 -18.35
N ALA A 157 -6.48 -7.07 -19.10
CA ALA A 157 -6.83 -6.56 -20.44
C ALA A 157 -5.85 -7.04 -21.53
N ALA A 158 -5.17 -8.16 -21.33
CA ALA A 158 -4.22 -8.73 -22.26
C ALA A 158 -4.79 -8.98 -23.66
N ASP A 159 -6.07 -9.36 -23.74
CA ASP A 159 -6.83 -9.59 -24.97
C ASP A 159 -6.92 -8.37 -25.88
N LYS A 160 -6.79 -7.16 -25.31
CA LYS A 160 -6.86 -5.89 -26.07
C LYS A 160 -5.54 -5.51 -26.75
N ILE A 161 -4.45 -6.22 -26.50
CA ILE A 161 -3.17 -5.98 -27.17
C ILE A 161 -3.24 -6.51 -28.61
N LYS A 162 -2.98 -5.61 -29.57
CA LYS A 162 -3.10 -5.94 -31.00
C LYS A 162 -1.76 -6.07 -31.72
N ASN A 163 -0.75 -5.33 -31.28
CA ASN A 163 0.48 -5.12 -32.07
C ASN A 163 1.74 -5.71 -31.42
N ASN A 164 1.62 -6.36 -30.26
CA ASN A 164 2.74 -7.01 -29.58
C ASN A 164 2.29 -8.34 -28.98
N GLU A 165 2.44 -9.42 -29.73
CA GLU A 165 1.99 -10.75 -29.33
C GLU A 165 2.79 -11.30 -28.14
N GLU A 166 4.07 -10.93 -28.01
CA GLU A 166 4.91 -11.37 -26.88
C GLU A 166 4.41 -10.75 -25.56
N VAL A 167 4.11 -9.44 -25.56
CA VAL A 167 3.50 -8.77 -24.39
C VAL A 167 2.14 -9.37 -24.07
N LYS A 168 1.31 -9.63 -25.09
CA LYS A 168 0.00 -10.25 -24.90
C LYS A 168 0.11 -11.60 -24.20
N LYS A 169 0.98 -12.50 -24.68
CA LYS A 169 1.19 -13.82 -24.09
C LYS A 169 1.75 -13.74 -22.67
N LEU A 170 2.68 -12.83 -22.42
CA LEU A 170 3.20 -12.59 -21.07
C LEU A 170 2.09 -12.13 -20.11
N LEU A 171 1.26 -11.16 -20.50
CA LEU A 171 0.17 -10.69 -19.66
C LEU A 171 -0.93 -11.74 -19.50
N THR A 172 -1.21 -12.54 -20.53
CA THR A 172 -2.12 -13.70 -20.41
C THR A 172 -1.59 -14.69 -19.39
N TYR A 173 -0.30 -15.02 -19.45
CA TYR A 173 0.35 -15.90 -18.46
C TYR A 173 0.24 -15.34 -17.03
N ILE A 174 0.50 -14.03 -16.82
CA ILE A 174 0.34 -13.37 -15.51
C ILE A 174 -1.11 -13.47 -15.00
N SER A 175 -2.10 -13.44 -15.90
CA SER A 175 -3.52 -13.52 -15.53
C SER A 175 -4.02 -14.95 -15.32
N THR A 176 -3.50 -15.93 -16.06
CA THR A 176 -4.04 -17.31 -16.12
C THR A 176 -3.13 -18.36 -15.50
N HIS A 177 -1.86 -18.02 -15.31
CA HIS A 177 -0.77 -18.95 -14.91
C HIS A 177 -0.57 -20.13 -15.87
N VAL A 178 -1.03 -19.98 -17.13
CA VAL A 178 -0.87 -21.00 -18.17
C VAL A 178 0.10 -20.49 -19.22
N PRO A 179 1.27 -21.14 -19.40
CA PRO A 179 2.25 -20.72 -20.40
C PRO A 179 1.75 -20.97 -21.82
N GLU A 180 1.91 -19.98 -22.72
CA GLU A 180 1.45 -20.04 -24.11
C GLU A 180 2.58 -19.95 -25.14
N ASN A 181 3.81 -19.65 -24.73
CA ASN A 181 4.96 -19.56 -25.62
C ASN A 181 6.24 -20.02 -24.93
N ALA A 182 7.34 -20.09 -25.66
CA ALA A 182 8.62 -20.55 -25.14
C ALA A 182 9.12 -19.69 -23.95
N PHE A 183 8.85 -18.40 -23.96
CA PHE A 183 9.29 -17.52 -22.86
C PHE A 183 8.45 -17.72 -21.58
N THR A 184 7.15 -17.79 -21.68
CA THR A 184 6.29 -18.07 -20.52
C THR A 184 6.49 -19.49 -19.99
N GLN A 185 6.86 -20.44 -20.88
CA GLN A 185 7.26 -21.78 -20.46
C GLN A 185 8.60 -21.75 -19.69
N GLU A 186 9.59 -20.97 -20.13
CA GLU A 186 10.86 -20.78 -19.44
C GLU A 186 10.65 -20.18 -18.04
N ILE A 187 9.70 -19.25 -17.89
CA ILE A 187 9.30 -18.70 -16.58
C ILE A 187 8.70 -19.79 -15.68
N GLU A 188 7.75 -20.59 -16.19
CA GLU A 188 7.11 -21.67 -15.41
C GLU A 188 8.12 -22.73 -14.97
N GLU A 189 9.06 -23.11 -15.84
CA GLU A 189 10.15 -24.03 -15.50
C GLU A 189 11.03 -23.48 -14.35
N GLU A 190 11.32 -22.18 -14.34
CA GLU A 190 12.08 -21.53 -13.26
C GLU A 190 11.26 -21.49 -11.95
N VAL A 191 9.94 -21.24 -12.05
CA VAL A 191 9.00 -21.32 -10.90
C VAL A 191 9.02 -22.72 -10.30
N GLU A 192 8.93 -23.76 -11.13
CA GLU A 192 8.96 -25.15 -10.68
C GLU A 192 10.32 -25.53 -10.06
N ALA A 193 11.43 -25.14 -10.70
CA ALA A 193 12.77 -25.36 -10.20
C ALA A 193 12.98 -24.68 -8.83
N SER A 194 12.57 -23.42 -8.71
CA SER A 194 12.65 -22.65 -7.46
C SER A 194 11.75 -23.25 -6.36
N SER A 195 10.55 -23.69 -6.72
CA SER A 195 9.62 -24.34 -5.78
C SER A 195 10.17 -25.66 -5.22
N ASN A 196 11.05 -26.34 -5.96
CA ASN A 196 11.70 -27.59 -5.55
C ASN A 196 13.03 -27.37 -4.83
N ASP A 197 13.55 -26.16 -4.77
CA ASP A 197 14.78 -25.82 -4.03
C ASP A 197 14.51 -25.84 -2.52
N ALA A 198 15.12 -26.81 -1.83
CA ALA A 198 14.89 -27.04 -0.40
C ALA A 198 15.45 -25.90 0.48
N GLU A 199 16.55 -25.28 0.09
CA GLU A 199 17.17 -24.18 0.84
C GLU A 199 16.34 -22.89 0.71
N TRP A 200 15.90 -22.56 -0.51
CA TRP A 200 15.03 -21.45 -0.75
C TRP A 200 13.68 -21.61 -0.03
N ARG A 201 13.06 -22.79 -0.09
CA ARG A 201 11.82 -23.09 0.64
C ARG A 201 11.96 -22.91 2.13
N LYS A 202 13.07 -23.38 2.73
CA LYS A 202 13.34 -23.18 4.15
C LYS A 202 13.46 -21.70 4.50
N GLY A 203 14.12 -20.91 3.67
CA GLY A 203 14.21 -19.45 3.82
C GLY A 203 12.84 -18.78 3.79
N LEU A 204 11.99 -19.16 2.84
CA LEU A 204 10.62 -18.65 2.70
C LEU A 204 9.77 -18.98 3.94
N MET A 205 9.77 -20.24 4.40
CA MET A 205 9.05 -20.64 5.61
C MET A 205 9.49 -19.83 6.85
N THR A 206 10.80 -19.65 7.01
CA THR A 206 11.33 -18.84 8.13
C THR A 206 10.83 -17.40 8.05
N PHE A 207 10.77 -16.84 6.85
CA PHE A 207 10.26 -15.49 6.63
C PHE A 207 8.76 -15.40 6.94
N GLU A 208 7.95 -16.33 6.44
CA GLU A 208 6.50 -16.37 6.71
C GLU A 208 6.21 -16.45 8.20
N MET A 209 6.90 -17.32 8.93
CA MET A 209 6.80 -17.42 10.41
C MET A 209 7.15 -16.10 11.10
N LEU A 210 8.22 -15.43 10.67
CA LEU A 210 8.62 -14.13 11.21
C LEU A 210 7.59 -13.02 10.93
N MET A 211 6.98 -13.04 9.74
CA MET A 211 5.93 -12.09 9.37
C MET A 211 4.66 -12.30 10.18
N GLU A 212 4.27 -13.56 10.40
CA GLU A 212 3.13 -13.91 11.24
C GLU A 212 3.34 -13.45 12.68
N GLU A 213 4.51 -13.75 13.29
CA GLU A 213 4.87 -13.27 14.64
C GLU A 213 4.79 -11.72 14.74
N LYS A 214 5.31 -11.00 13.73
CA LYS A 214 5.25 -9.54 13.70
C LYS A 214 3.83 -9.01 13.54
N PHE A 215 3.01 -9.68 12.73
CA PHE A 215 1.61 -9.32 12.56
C PHE A 215 0.82 -9.50 13.85
N GLU A 216 0.99 -10.64 14.53
CA GLU A 216 0.36 -10.93 15.83
C GLU A 216 0.78 -9.91 16.89
N ALA A 217 2.08 -9.64 17.00
CA ALA A 217 2.59 -8.63 17.93
C ALA A 217 2.08 -7.21 17.62
N GLY A 218 1.92 -6.88 16.34
CA GLY A 218 1.33 -5.61 15.88
C GLY A 218 -0.15 -5.51 16.25
N MET A 219 -0.90 -6.59 16.05
CA MET A 219 -2.32 -6.67 16.37
C MET A 219 -2.55 -6.56 17.88
N GLU A 220 -1.77 -7.28 18.70
CA GLU A 220 -1.85 -7.20 20.16
C GLU A 220 -1.59 -5.77 20.67
N LYS A 221 -0.53 -5.12 20.17
CA LYS A 221 -0.23 -3.71 20.48
C LYS A 221 -1.37 -2.77 20.07
N GLY A 222 -1.96 -2.98 18.89
CA GLY A 222 -3.09 -2.20 18.39
C GLY A 222 -4.33 -2.34 19.28
N ILE A 223 -4.67 -3.57 19.67
CA ILE A 223 -5.80 -3.86 20.56
C ILE A 223 -5.58 -3.22 21.94
N LYS A 224 -4.37 -3.38 22.51
CA LYS A 224 -4.03 -2.78 23.81
C LYS A 224 -4.17 -1.26 23.78
N LYS A 225 -3.58 -0.61 22.76
CA LYS A 225 -3.67 0.85 22.60
C LYS A 225 -5.10 1.33 22.41
N GLY A 226 -5.88 0.68 21.53
CA GLY A 226 -7.28 1.03 21.30
C GLY A 226 -8.13 0.88 22.57
N ARG A 227 -7.87 -0.15 23.40
CA ARG A 227 -8.54 -0.35 24.68
C ARG A 227 -8.20 0.77 25.69
N GLU A 228 -6.93 1.12 25.80
CA GLU A 228 -6.46 2.19 26.69
C GLU A 228 -7.06 3.54 26.31
N GLU A 229 -7.04 3.89 25.02
CA GLU A 229 -7.65 5.11 24.48
C GLU A 229 -9.18 5.13 24.68
N GLY A 230 -9.86 4.01 24.43
CA GLY A 230 -11.31 3.89 24.63
C GLY A 230 -11.72 4.05 26.10
N ILE A 231 -10.95 3.46 27.05
CA ILE A 231 -11.18 3.64 28.49
C ILE A 231 -10.96 5.10 28.91
N ALA A 232 -9.90 5.76 28.43
CA ALA A 232 -9.60 7.15 28.74
C ALA A 232 -10.73 8.10 28.25
N GLN A 233 -11.13 7.95 26.99
CA GLN A 233 -12.24 8.73 26.41
C GLN A 233 -13.57 8.46 27.08
N GLY A 234 -13.88 7.20 27.40
CA GLY A 234 -15.11 6.84 28.11
C GLY A 234 -15.16 7.43 29.51
N ARG A 235 -14.02 7.42 30.23
CA ARG A 235 -13.90 8.03 31.55
C ARG A 235 -14.09 9.57 31.52
N GLU A 236 -13.44 10.21 30.54
CA GLU A 236 -13.57 11.67 30.38
C GLU A 236 -15.02 12.09 30.10
N LYS A 237 -15.69 11.42 29.17
CA LYS A 237 -17.11 11.65 28.87
C LYS A 237 -17.99 11.37 30.05
N GLY A 238 -17.81 10.23 30.73
CA GLY A 238 -18.61 9.91 31.91
C GLY A 238 -18.47 10.89 33.06
N ILE A 239 -17.26 11.43 33.27
CA ILE A 239 -17.04 12.50 34.28
C ILE A 239 -17.75 13.78 33.85
N ALA A 240 -17.65 14.20 32.59
CA ALA A 240 -18.31 15.41 32.08
C ALA A 240 -19.84 15.31 32.21
N GLU A 241 -20.42 14.22 31.77
CA GLU A 241 -21.86 13.94 31.89
C GLU A 241 -22.32 13.85 33.35
N GLY A 242 -21.52 13.21 34.21
CA GLY A 242 -21.80 13.13 35.64
C GLY A 242 -21.80 14.48 36.34
N ILE A 243 -20.87 15.37 36.01
CA ILE A 243 -20.82 16.73 36.53
C ILE A 243 -22.04 17.53 36.07
N GLU A 244 -22.40 17.49 34.81
CA GLU A 244 -23.56 18.18 34.25
C GLU A 244 -24.87 17.71 34.90
N GLN A 245 -25.04 16.38 34.96
CA GLN A 245 -26.23 15.79 35.60
C GLN A 245 -26.30 16.11 37.11
N GLY A 246 -25.17 16.05 37.81
CA GLY A 246 -25.09 16.43 39.23
C GLY A 246 -25.44 17.88 39.45
N ALA A 247 -24.91 18.80 38.65
CA ALA A 247 -25.25 20.23 38.70
C ALA A 247 -26.75 20.49 38.43
N TYR A 248 -27.32 19.77 37.44
CA TYR A 248 -28.74 19.87 37.12
C TYR A 248 -29.61 19.37 38.28
N ASN A 249 -29.29 18.20 38.86
CA ASN A 249 -30.01 17.66 40.01
C ASN A 249 -29.95 18.59 41.25
N THR A 250 -28.79 19.18 41.51
CA THR A 250 -28.66 20.17 42.61
C THR A 250 -29.55 21.40 42.38
N LYS A 251 -29.66 21.88 41.13
CA LYS A 251 -30.59 22.99 40.80
C LYS A 251 -32.03 22.58 41.01
N LEU A 252 -32.41 21.35 40.66
CA LEU A 252 -33.77 20.82 40.90
C LEU A 252 -34.11 20.73 42.42
N GLU A 253 -33.17 20.24 43.24
CA GLU A 253 -33.34 20.16 44.69
C GLU A 253 -33.45 21.58 45.29
N THR A 254 -32.59 22.50 44.87
CA THR A 254 -32.66 23.92 45.31
C THR A 254 -34.02 24.51 44.94
N ALA A 255 -34.52 24.26 43.74
CA ALA A 255 -35.84 24.74 43.32
C ALA A 255 -36.97 24.14 44.13
N LYS A 256 -36.95 22.85 44.46
CA LYS A 256 -37.95 22.21 45.34
C LYS A 256 -37.94 22.83 46.76
N ASN A 257 -36.77 23.02 47.33
CA ASN A 257 -36.63 23.66 48.65
C ASN A 257 -37.14 25.10 48.64
N ALA A 258 -36.87 25.87 47.59
CA ALA A 258 -37.36 27.25 47.46
C ALA A 258 -38.90 27.30 47.28
N LEU A 259 -39.49 26.36 46.53
CA LEU A 259 -40.95 26.21 46.41
C LEU A 259 -41.60 25.89 47.76
N SER A 260 -41.01 25.04 48.59
CA SER A 260 -41.52 24.73 49.96
C SER A 260 -41.45 25.90 50.88
N MET A 261 -40.58 26.87 50.59
CA MET A 261 -40.51 28.20 51.34
C MET A 261 -41.48 29.25 50.79
N ASN A 262 -42.34 28.90 49.84
CA ASN A 262 -43.31 29.79 49.18
C ASN A 262 -42.66 30.94 48.39
N LEU A 263 -41.45 30.77 47.85
CA LEU A 263 -40.82 31.74 46.94
C LEU A 263 -41.54 31.78 45.57
N PRO A 264 -41.67 33.00 44.98
CA PRO A 264 -42.26 33.08 43.61
C PRO A 264 -41.50 32.26 42.56
N PRO A 265 -42.18 31.56 41.65
CA PRO A 265 -41.51 30.73 40.60
C PRO A 265 -40.54 31.52 39.73
N GLU A 266 -40.81 32.78 39.42
CA GLU A 266 -39.94 33.67 38.64
C GLU A 266 -38.61 33.93 39.34
N ASP A 267 -38.62 34.07 40.67
CA ASP A 267 -37.41 34.31 41.45
C ASP A 267 -36.60 33.03 41.62
N ILE A 268 -37.27 31.86 41.73
CA ILE A 268 -36.63 30.55 41.77
C ILE A 268 -35.93 30.26 40.42
N SER A 269 -36.56 30.63 39.31
CA SER A 269 -35.96 30.49 37.97
C SER A 269 -34.67 31.32 37.86
N LYS A 270 -34.65 32.56 38.35
CA LYS A 270 -33.46 33.42 38.38
C LYS A 270 -32.37 32.86 39.30
N LEU A 271 -32.75 32.35 40.46
CA LEU A 271 -31.82 31.79 41.45
C LEU A 271 -31.12 30.53 40.98
N THR A 272 -31.86 29.62 40.34
CA THR A 272 -31.37 28.30 39.96
C THR A 272 -30.85 28.23 38.51
N GLY A 273 -31.29 29.19 37.67
CA GLY A 273 -31.07 29.19 36.24
C GLY A 273 -31.85 28.08 35.52
N LEU A 274 -32.87 27.47 36.15
CA LEU A 274 -33.79 26.54 35.51
C LEU A 274 -34.88 27.29 34.73
N PRO A 275 -35.35 26.76 33.60
CA PRO A 275 -36.47 27.32 32.85
C PRO A 275 -37.73 27.45 33.75
N LEU A 276 -38.49 28.54 33.61
CA LEU A 276 -39.70 28.78 34.41
C LEU A 276 -40.72 27.62 34.26
N ASP A 277 -40.88 27.06 33.07
CA ASP A 277 -41.73 25.88 32.82
C ASP A 277 -41.34 24.67 33.66
N THR A 278 -40.06 24.48 33.92
CA THR A 278 -39.54 23.41 34.78
C THR A 278 -39.93 23.64 36.21
N ILE A 279 -39.83 24.90 36.68
CA ILE A 279 -40.23 25.30 38.04
C ILE A 279 -41.74 25.13 38.25
N LEU A 280 -42.58 25.54 37.29
CA LEU A 280 -44.02 25.37 37.34
C LEU A 280 -44.44 23.91 37.42
N LYS A 281 -43.81 23.04 36.60
CA LYS A 281 -44.03 21.59 36.66
C LYS A 281 -43.63 20.97 38.00
N LEU A 282 -42.54 21.45 38.60
CA LEU A 282 -42.14 21.02 39.94
C LEU A 282 -43.14 21.47 41.02
N LYS A 283 -43.75 22.67 40.89
CA LYS A 283 -44.77 23.19 41.79
C LYS A 283 -46.06 22.36 41.75
N ASP A 284 -46.46 21.88 40.55
CA ASP A 284 -47.65 21.06 40.38
C ASP A 284 -47.49 19.65 40.94
N GLN A 285 -46.26 19.24 41.25
CA GLN A 285 -45.93 17.91 41.81
C GLN A 285 -45.72 17.90 43.32
N LEU A 286 -45.70 19.07 43.98
CA LEU A 286 -45.56 19.25 45.40
C LEU A 286 -46.90 19.50 46.05
#